data_3ff177e6d08655c5c22158c7feb93a01
#
_entry.id   3ff177e6d08655c5c22158c7feb93a01
#
_cell.length_a   1.000
_cell.length_b   1.000
_cell.length_c   1.000
_cell.angle_alpha   90.00
_cell.angle_beta   90.00
_cell.angle_gamma   90.00
#
_symmetry.space_group_name_H-M   'P 1'
#
loop_
_entity.id
_entity.type
_entity.pdbx_description
1 polymer ?
#
loop_
_entity_poly.entity_id
_entity_poly.type
_entity_poly.pdbx_seq_one_letter_code
_entity_poly.pdbx_strand_id
1 'polypeptide(L)'
;MDGKENKKTYISINEASEISGLSFQTIRKLADTNEIKCYKTPSKHRRFDKQDLEKFCNSKFANEQIPNYTKNNYIYTRISSKKQLDDLSRQIKYIQTRKPEYASYTTLSDIASGINFKRKGLQTILDSCIQGTIGEVIVAHRDRLSRFGFDLIKLIIEKAGGTVVVLDDEQNKSSEQELAEDLLSIVHIYSCRQMGKRSYKAKQSKIIETKDETNEASETDN
;
A
#
# COMPACT_ATOMS: atom_id res chain seq x y z
N MET A 1 -33.61 44.84 8.37
CA MET A 1 -32.32 45.26 7.74
C MET A 1 -31.22 45.10 8.79
N ASP A 2 -30.67 43.92 8.95
CA ASP A 2 -29.56 43.66 9.88
C ASP A 2 -28.27 43.51 9.09
N GLY A 3 -27.54 44.61 8.96
CA GLY A 3 -26.20 44.65 8.43
C GLY A 3 -25.24 43.97 9.41
N LYS A 4 -24.98 42.70 9.25
CA LYS A 4 -23.82 42.05 9.88
C LYS A 4 -22.55 42.63 9.26
N GLU A 5 -21.95 43.64 9.91
CA GLU A 5 -20.60 44.06 9.64
C GLU A 5 -19.65 42.84 9.74
N ASN A 6 -19.09 42.48 8.61
CA ASN A 6 -18.17 41.36 8.46
C ASN A 6 -16.82 41.75 9.09
N LYS A 7 -16.70 41.54 10.40
CA LYS A 7 -15.53 41.92 11.20
C LYS A 7 -14.31 41.17 10.68
N LYS A 8 -13.43 41.84 9.94
CA LYS A 8 -12.20 41.29 9.42
C LYS A 8 -11.34 40.74 10.57
N THR A 9 -11.14 39.44 10.61
CA THR A 9 -10.34 38.78 11.63
C THR A 9 -8.96 38.51 11.04
N TYR A 10 -7.92 39.13 11.61
CA TYR A 10 -6.53 38.91 11.22
C TYR A 10 -5.86 37.92 12.17
N ILE A 11 -5.19 36.93 11.61
CA ILE A 11 -4.57 35.82 12.31
C ILE A 11 -3.05 35.83 12.19
N SER A 12 -2.38 35.14 13.10
CA SER A 12 -0.91 34.91 13.06
C SER A 12 -0.53 33.89 12.01
N ILE A 13 0.77 33.76 11.73
CA ILE A 13 1.28 32.76 10.78
C ILE A 13 1.05 31.32 11.28
N ASN A 14 1.09 31.10 12.60
CA ASN A 14 0.83 29.80 13.21
C ASN A 14 -0.62 29.37 12.97
N GLU A 15 -1.58 30.26 13.32
CA GLU A 15 -3.01 30.03 13.08
C GLU A 15 -3.31 29.88 11.59
N ALA A 16 -2.65 30.65 10.72
CA ALA A 16 -2.80 30.53 9.28
C ALA A 16 -2.31 29.17 8.77
N SER A 17 -1.22 28.64 9.32
CA SER A 17 -0.70 27.29 9.00
C SER A 17 -1.64 26.19 9.48
N GLU A 18 -2.19 26.30 10.67
CA GLU A 18 -3.16 25.35 11.23
C GLU A 18 -4.45 25.28 10.39
N ILE A 19 -4.99 26.45 9.99
CA ILE A 19 -6.22 26.52 9.21
C ILE A 19 -6.03 26.01 7.78
N SER A 20 -4.89 26.34 7.14
CA SER A 20 -4.65 26.04 5.73
C SER A 20 -3.92 24.72 5.48
N GLY A 21 -3.25 24.16 6.49
CA GLY A 21 -2.35 23.02 6.33
C GLY A 21 -1.05 23.36 5.57
N LEU A 22 -0.82 24.62 5.23
CA LEU A 22 0.33 25.08 4.46
C LEU A 22 1.54 25.38 5.34
N SER A 23 2.76 25.19 4.80
CA SER A 23 3.99 25.56 5.48
C SER A 23 4.11 27.09 5.64
N PHE A 24 4.82 27.54 6.68
CA PHE A 24 5.10 28.97 6.90
C PHE A 24 5.77 29.64 5.70
N GLN A 25 6.63 28.93 4.96
CA GLN A 25 7.28 29.45 3.76
C GLN A 25 6.27 29.68 2.64
N THR A 26 5.37 28.72 2.43
CA THR A 26 4.30 28.82 1.43
C THR A 26 3.38 30.00 1.73
N ILE A 27 2.91 30.16 2.98
CA ILE A 27 2.04 31.27 3.40
C ILE A 27 2.72 32.62 3.19
N ARG A 28 4.02 32.74 3.50
CA ARG A 28 4.80 33.97 3.26
C ARG A 28 4.89 34.28 1.76
N LYS A 29 5.15 33.26 0.92
CA LYS A 29 5.22 33.41 -0.51
C LYS A 29 3.88 33.89 -1.10
N LEU A 30 2.77 33.29 -0.68
CA LEU A 30 1.42 33.69 -1.12
C LEU A 30 1.09 35.15 -0.72
N ALA A 31 1.57 35.59 0.44
CA ALA A 31 1.42 36.99 0.85
C ALA A 31 2.34 37.94 0.05
N ASP A 32 3.55 37.50 -0.32
CA ASP A 32 4.49 38.29 -1.13
C ASP A 32 4.02 38.41 -2.59
N THR A 33 3.29 37.40 -3.10
CA THR A 33 2.67 37.41 -4.43
C THR A 33 1.27 38.08 -4.43
N ASN A 34 0.80 38.60 -3.29
CA ASN A 34 -0.55 39.17 -3.09
C ASN A 34 -1.72 38.20 -3.38
N GLU A 35 -1.47 36.89 -3.33
CA GLU A 35 -2.52 35.87 -3.47
C GLU A 35 -3.40 35.77 -2.21
N ILE A 36 -2.85 36.15 -1.07
CA ILE A 36 -3.58 36.31 0.21
C ILE A 36 -3.26 37.68 0.84
N LYS A 37 -4.28 38.34 1.39
CA LYS A 37 -4.11 39.64 2.01
C LYS A 37 -3.40 39.52 3.35
N CYS A 38 -2.35 40.30 3.51
CA CYS A 38 -1.64 40.43 4.78
C CYS A 38 -1.22 41.87 5.05
N TYR A 39 -1.03 42.21 6.31
CA TYR A 39 -0.34 43.45 6.70
C TYR A 39 0.78 43.14 7.70
N LYS A 40 1.74 44.07 7.83
CA LYS A 40 2.80 43.97 8.82
C LYS A 40 2.48 44.89 10.01
N THR A 41 2.58 44.37 11.22
CA THR A 41 2.49 45.16 12.44
C THR A 41 3.71 46.08 12.58
N PRO A 42 3.66 47.15 13.44
CA PRO A 42 4.87 47.96 13.73
C PRO A 42 6.09 47.15 14.14
N SER A 43 5.88 46.03 14.82
CA SER A 43 6.93 45.06 15.21
C SER A 43 7.34 44.11 14.07
N LYS A 44 7.01 44.42 12.83
CA LYS A 44 7.32 43.64 11.59
C LYS A 44 6.73 42.22 11.51
N HIS A 45 5.79 41.84 12.38
CA HIS A 45 5.08 40.58 12.29
C HIS A 45 3.96 40.65 11.25
N ARG A 46 3.83 39.60 10.42
CA ARG A 46 2.73 39.50 9.43
C ARG A 46 1.43 39.06 10.10
N ARG A 47 0.32 39.65 9.69
CA ARG A 47 -1.04 39.26 10.03
C ARG A 47 -1.81 39.00 8.74
N PHE A 48 -2.49 37.86 8.67
CA PHE A 48 -3.17 37.37 7.48
C PHE A 48 -4.67 37.52 7.65
N ASP A 49 -5.36 37.94 6.59
CA ASP A 49 -6.82 37.97 6.59
C ASP A 49 -7.37 36.54 6.56
N LYS A 50 -8.08 36.13 7.61
CA LYS A 50 -8.60 34.78 7.77
C LYS A 50 -9.55 34.40 6.63
N GLN A 51 -10.45 35.31 6.26
CA GLN A 51 -11.46 35.06 5.22
C GLN A 51 -10.81 34.92 3.83
N ASP A 52 -9.79 35.72 3.56
CA ASP A 52 -9.06 35.68 2.30
C ASP A 52 -8.27 34.38 2.17
N LEU A 53 -7.64 33.93 3.27
CA LEU A 53 -6.95 32.64 3.34
C LEU A 53 -7.94 31.48 3.13
N GLU A 54 -9.09 31.48 3.81
CA GLU A 54 -10.12 30.45 3.65
C GLU A 54 -10.68 30.44 2.22
N LYS A 55 -10.90 31.60 1.59
CA LYS A 55 -11.30 31.70 0.18
C LYS A 55 -10.23 31.16 -0.75
N PHE A 56 -8.97 31.48 -0.49
CA PHE A 56 -7.85 30.96 -1.27
C PHE A 56 -7.79 29.43 -1.18
N CYS A 57 -7.85 28.88 0.02
CA CYS A 57 -7.90 27.45 0.24
C CYS A 57 -9.10 26.82 -0.48
N ASN A 58 -10.28 27.36 -0.30
CA ASN A 58 -11.50 26.86 -0.95
C ASN A 58 -11.44 27.00 -2.48
N SER A 59 -10.85 28.08 -3.04
CA SER A 59 -10.77 28.26 -4.48
C SER A 59 -9.69 27.41 -5.15
N LYS A 60 -8.56 27.24 -4.50
CA LYS A 60 -7.44 26.40 -5.04
C LYS A 60 -7.67 24.92 -4.77
N PHE A 61 -8.15 24.57 -3.56
CA PHE A 61 -8.40 23.18 -3.20
C PHE A 61 -9.81 22.69 -3.59
N ALA A 62 -10.80 23.57 -3.84
CA ALA A 62 -12.08 23.19 -4.44
C ALA A 62 -11.96 22.98 -5.97
N ASN A 63 -10.93 23.56 -6.63
CA ASN A 63 -10.60 23.26 -8.03
C ASN A 63 -9.56 22.14 -8.19
N GLU A 64 -8.76 21.84 -7.20
CA GLU A 64 -8.39 20.47 -6.95
C GLU A 64 -9.65 19.80 -6.38
N GLN A 65 -10.60 19.48 -7.25
CA GLN A 65 -11.36 18.28 -7.07
C GLN A 65 -10.31 17.28 -6.64
N ILE A 66 -10.32 16.84 -5.37
CA ILE A 66 -9.82 15.50 -5.05
C ILE A 66 -10.43 14.71 -6.18
N PRO A 67 -9.62 14.28 -7.19
CA PRO A 67 -10.21 13.64 -8.35
C PRO A 67 -11.10 12.62 -7.68
N ASN A 68 -12.39 12.67 -7.96
CA ASN A 68 -13.33 11.72 -7.42
C ASN A 68 -12.90 10.42 -8.08
N TYR A 69 -11.76 9.91 -7.59
CA TYR A 69 -11.23 8.63 -7.99
C TYR A 69 -12.35 7.70 -7.60
N THR A 70 -13.10 7.30 -8.60
CA THR A 70 -14.07 6.22 -8.40
C THR A 70 -13.30 5.13 -7.71
N LYS A 71 -13.60 4.96 -6.42
CA LYS A 71 -12.90 3.97 -5.61
C LYS A 71 -13.04 2.62 -6.28
N ASN A 72 -11.93 1.97 -6.52
CA ASN A 72 -11.89 0.66 -7.13
C ASN A 72 -12.28 -0.38 -6.08
N ASN A 73 -13.40 -1.04 -6.29
CA ASN A 73 -13.87 -2.11 -5.44
C ASN A 73 -13.53 -3.45 -6.08
N TYR A 74 -13.02 -4.38 -5.28
CA TYR A 74 -12.52 -5.65 -5.76
C TYR A 74 -13.14 -6.84 -5.05
N ILE A 75 -13.49 -7.87 -5.82
CA ILE A 75 -13.63 -9.23 -5.34
C ILE A 75 -12.27 -9.90 -5.53
N TYR A 76 -11.65 -10.36 -4.46
CA TYR A 76 -10.39 -11.06 -4.57
C TYR A 76 -10.56 -12.55 -4.25
N THR A 77 -10.12 -13.40 -5.17
CA THR A 77 -10.16 -14.85 -5.05
C THR A 77 -8.80 -15.48 -5.32
N ARG A 78 -8.52 -16.60 -4.66
CA ARG A 78 -7.24 -17.31 -4.82
C ARG A 78 -7.41 -18.81 -4.70
N ILE A 79 -6.64 -19.52 -5.52
CA ILE A 79 -6.39 -20.95 -5.40
C ILE A 79 -4.91 -21.22 -5.45
N SER A 80 -4.45 -22.33 -4.86
CA SER A 80 -3.03 -22.70 -4.86
C SER A 80 -2.57 -23.31 -6.18
N SER A 81 -3.45 -24.02 -6.88
CA SER A 81 -3.11 -24.73 -8.12
C SER A 81 -4.25 -24.71 -9.15
N LYS A 82 -3.91 -24.91 -10.41
CA LYS A 82 -4.90 -25.00 -11.52
C LYS A 82 -5.91 -26.14 -11.36
N LYS A 83 -5.63 -27.14 -10.54
CA LYS A 83 -6.55 -28.25 -10.25
C LYS A 83 -7.81 -27.80 -9.50
N GLN A 84 -7.76 -26.61 -8.88
CA GLN A 84 -8.82 -26.04 -8.04
C GLN A 84 -9.63 -24.95 -8.75
N LEU A 85 -9.70 -24.94 -10.09
CA LEU A 85 -10.42 -23.90 -10.86
C LEU A 85 -11.90 -23.80 -10.48
N ASP A 86 -12.53 -24.91 -10.13
CA ASP A 86 -13.92 -24.93 -9.66
C ASP A 86 -14.10 -24.16 -8.34
N ASP A 87 -13.09 -24.16 -7.49
CA ASP A 87 -13.07 -23.40 -6.24
C ASP A 87 -13.07 -21.89 -6.48
N LEU A 88 -12.39 -21.43 -7.53
CA LEU A 88 -12.43 -20.03 -7.95
C LEU A 88 -13.85 -19.59 -8.28
N SER A 89 -14.52 -20.36 -9.11
CA SER A 89 -15.91 -20.11 -9.51
C SER A 89 -16.86 -20.13 -8.30
N ARG A 90 -16.66 -21.06 -7.36
CA ARG A 90 -17.43 -21.13 -6.10
C ARG A 90 -17.22 -19.90 -5.23
N GLN A 91 -15.97 -19.45 -5.05
CA GLN A 91 -15.66 -18.26 -4.28
C GLN A 91 -16.34 -17.01 -4.87
N ILE A 92 -16.26 -16.80 -6.18
CA ILE A 92 -16.89 -15.66 -6.86
C ILE A 92 -18.41 -15.72 -6.68
N LYS A 93 -19.04 -16.86 -6.98
CA LYS A 93 -20.47 -17.04 -6.84
C LYS A 93 -20.95 -16.83 -5.40
N TYR A 94 -20.21 -17.34 -4.42
CA TYR A 94 -20.52 -17.18 -3.01
C TYR A 94 -20.52 -15.69 -2.61
N ILE A 95 -19.51 -14.93 -3.02
CA ILE A 95 -19.40 -13.50 -2.72
C ILE A 95 -20.56 -12.73 -3.37
N GLN A 96 -20.82 -12.96 -4.65
CA GLN A 96 -21.85 -12.25 -5.41
C GLN A 96 -23.28 -12.54 -4.92
N THR A 97 -23.53 -13.75 -4.36
CA THR A 97 -24.84 -14.08 -3.80
C THR A 97 -25.11 -13.43 -2.45
N ARG A 98 -24.10 -12.94 -1.74
CA ARG A 98 -24.26 -12.29 -0.43
C ARG A 98 -24.91 -10.92 -0.54
N LYS A 99 -24.50 -10.11 -1.54
CA LYS A 99 -25.09 -8.82 -1.83
C LYS A 99 -25.07 -8.57 -3.34
N PRO A 100 -26.17 -8.09 -3.93
CA PRO A 100 -26.24 -7.80 -5.38
C PRO A 100 -25.21 -6.76 -5.84
N GLU A 101 -24.85 -5.80 -4.99
CA GLU A 101 -23.87 -4.76 -5.29
C GLU A 101 -22.48 -5.31 -5.63
N TYR A 102 -22.10 -6.47 -5.07
CA TYR A 102 -20.81 -7.11 -5.32
C TYR A 102 -20.64 -7.61 -6.76
N ALA A 103 -21.76 -7.77 -7.49
CA ALA A 103 -21.69 -8.15 -8.92
C ALA A 103 -21.03 -7.06 -9.80
N SER A 104 -21.05 -5.80 -9.35
CA SER A 104 -20.42 -4.68 -10.05
C SER A 104 -18.93 -4.52 -9.76
N TYR A 105 -18.37 -5.27 -8.80
CA TYR A 105 -16.98 -5.16 -8.39
C TYR A 105 -16.04 -5.87 -9.35
N THR A 106 -14.85 -5.31 -9.52
CA THR A 106 -13.83 -5.94 -10.37
C THR A 106 -13.30 -7.20 -9.71
N THR A 107 -13.44 -8.33 -10.39
CA THR A 107 -12.93 -9.61 -9.89
C THR A 107 -11.45 -9.79 -10.23
N LEU A 108 -10.63 -9.98 -9.20
CA LEU A 108 -9.22 -10.31 -9.29
C LEU A 108 -9.00 -11.74 -8.79
N SER A 109 -8.38 -12.58 -9.63
CA SER A 109 -8.15 -13.99 -9.33
C SER A 109 -6.69 -14.35 -9.49
N ASP A 110 -6.10 -14.98 -8.48
CA ASP A 110 -4.73 -15.46 -8.51
C ASP A 110 -4.65 -16.99 -8.36
N ILE A 111 -3.74 -17.60 -9.13
CA ILE A 111 -3.37 -19.02 -8.99
C ILE A 111 -1.96 -19.05 -8.43
N ALA A 112 -1.83 -19.07 -7.12
CA ALA A 112 -0.55 -19.07 -6.43
C ALA A 112 -0.74 -19.42 -4.94
N SER A 113 0.36 -19.81 -4.29
CA SER A 113 0.42 -20.03 -2.85
C SER A 113 0.04 -18.76 -2.06
N GLY A 114 -0.59 -18.96 -0.89
CA GLY A 114 -0.98 -17.89 0.05
C GLY A 114 0.18 -17.10 0.65
N ILE A 115 1.41 -17.60 0.54
CA ILE A 115 2.65 -16.94 0.98
C ILE A 115 3.34 -16.13 -0.13
N ASN A 116 2.88 -16.26 -1.36
CA ASN A 116 3.47 -15.51 -2.48
C ASN A 116 2.84 -14.12 -2.59
N PHE A 117 3.59 -13.09 -2.24
CA PHE A 117 3.13 -11.69 -2.36
C PHE A 117 3.31 -11.08 -3.76
N LYS A 118 3.97 -11.80 -4.70
CA LYS A 118 4.15 -11.34 -6.10
C LYS A 118 2.98 -11.74 -7.02
N ARG A 119 1.79 -11.93 -6.47
CA ARG A 119 0.57 -12.25 -7.20
C ARG A 119 0.03 -11.02 -7.89
N LYS A 120 -0.37 -11.14 -9.16
CA LYS A 120 -0.83 -9.99 -9.98
C LYS A 120 -2.05 -9.29 -9.39
N GLY A 121 -3.07 -10.05 -8.97
CA GLY A 121 -4.28 -9.49 -8.37
C GLY A 121 -3.99 -8.79 -7.04
N LEU A 122 -3.13 -9.35 -6.19
CA LEU A 122 -2.71 -8.70 -4.95
C LEU A 122 -1.91 -7.42 -5.24
N GLN A 123 -1.03 -7.43 -6.23
CA GLN A 123 -0.28 -6.23 -6.63
C GLN A 123 -1.22 -5.13 -7.13
N THR A 124 -2.24 -5.45 -7.93
CA THR A 124 -3.26 -4.49 -8.36
C THR A 124 -3.97 -3.83 -7.18
N ILE A 125 -4.30 -4.60 -6.13
CA ILE A 125 -4.88 -4.04 -4.89
C ILE A 125 -3.91 -3.07 -4.21
N LEU A 126 -2.64 -3.47 -4.06
CA LEU A 126 -1.61 -2.64 -3.42
C LEU A 126 -1.30 -1.38 -4.25
N ASP A 127 -1.27 -1.47 -5.58
CA ASP A 127 -1.10 -0.31 -6.46
C ASP A 127 -2.26 0.68 -6.30
N SER A 128 -3.51 0.18 -6.16
CA SER A 128 -4.67 1.02 -5.86
C SER A 128 -4.57 1.69 -4.49
N CYS A 129 -3.94 1.03 -3.51
CA CYS A 129 -3.64 1.66 -2.20
C CYS A 129 -2.64 2.81 -2.35
N ILE A 130 -1.56 2.60 -3.11
CA ILE A 130 -0.52 3.63 -3.35
C ILE A 130 -1.11 4.83 -4.10
N GLN A 131 -2.01 4.58 -5.04
CA GLN A 131 -2.69 5.62 -5.82
C GLN A 131 -3.84 6.32 -5.07
N GLY A 132 -4.21 5.83 -3.86
CA GLY A 132 -5.35 6.35 -3.10
C GLY A 132 -6.72 6.06 -3.72
N THR A 133 -6.79 5.13 -4.69
CA THR A 133 -8.02 4.76 -5.41
C THR A 133 -8.70 3.52 -4.85
N ILE A 134 -8.14 2.91 -3.78
CA ILE A 134 -8.70 1.70 -3.18
C ILE A 134 -10.06 1.97 -2.50
N GLY A 135 -11.03 1.10 -2.77
CA GLY A 135 -12.32 1.06 -2.11
C GLY A 135 -12.45 -0.18 -1.22
N GLU A 136 -13.44 -1.00 -1.51
CA GLU A 136 -13.69 -2.26 -0.80
C GLU A 136 -12.94 -3.41 -1.47
N VAL A 137 -12.32 -4.26 -0.64
CA VAL A 137 -11.74 -5.55 -1.05
C VAL A 137 -12.47 -6.66 -0.32
N ILE A 138 -13.17 -7.50 -1.08
CA ILE A 138 -14.00 -8.58 -0.54
C ILE A 138 -13.33 -9.92 -0.79
N VAL A 139 -13.27 -10.74 0.24
CA VAL A 139 -12.76 -12.11 0.19
C VAL A 139 -13.72 -13.08 0.86
N ALA A 140 -13.84 -14.28 0.32
CA ALA A 140 -14.68 -15.31 0.92
C ALA A 140 -14.13 -15.76 2.30
N HIS A 141 -12.80 -15.85 2.43
CA HIS A 141 -12.12 -16.17 3.68
C HIS A 141 -10.77 -15.42 3.75
N ARG A 142 -10.29 -15.11 4.97
CA ARG A 142 -9.04 -14.36 5.21
C ARG A 142 -7.82 -14.99 4.51
N ASP A 143 -7.72 -16.32 4.44
CA ASP A 143 -6.62 -17.05 3.81
C ASP A 143 -6.52 -16.79 2.30
N ARG A 144 -7.62 -16.38 1.67
CA ARG A 144 -7.62 -16.07 0.24
C ARG A 144 -6.83 -14.80 -0.03
N LEU A 145 -6.93 -13.80 0.85
CA LEU A 145 -6.11 -12.58 0.72
C LEU A 145 -4.64 -12.88 1.03
N SER A 146 -4.35 -13.46 2.18
CA SER A 146 -3.00 -13.90 2.54
C SER A 146 -3.04 -14.88 3.70
N ARG A 147 -2.11 -15.84 3.71
CA ARG A 147 -2.02 -16.83 4.77
C ARG A 147 -1.29 -16.28 6.01
N PHE A 148 -0.19 -15.60 5.83
CA PHE A 148 0.66 -15.11 6.92
C PHE A 148 0.80 -13.59 7.01
N GLY A 149 0.09 -12.83 6.21
CA GLY A 149 0.22 -11.38 6.19
C GLY A 149 -1.11 -10.66 6.09
N PHE A 150 -2.22 -11.33 6.44
CA PHE A 150 -3.56 -10.77 6.32
C PHE A 150 -3.70 -9.43 7.04
N ASP A 151 -3.31 -9.39 8.32
CA ASP A 151 -3.47 -8.20 9.15
C ASP A 151 -2.60 -7.02 8.65
N LEU A 152 -1.41 -7.31 8.10
CA LEU A 152 -0.56 -6.30 7.47
C LEU A 152 -1.20 -5.74 6.19
N ILE A 153 -1.70 -6.60 5.30
CA ILE A 153 -2.36 -6.17 4.06
C ILE A 153 -3.63 -5.38 4.40
N LYS A 154 -4.43 -5.86 5.36
CA LYS A 154 -5.61 -5.16 5.85
C LYS A 154 -5.25 -3.75 6.35
N LEU A 155 -4.22 -3.63 7.18
CA LEU A 155 -3.75 -2.35 7.69
C LEU A 155 -3.34 -1.39 6.55
N ILE A 156 -2.64 -1.88 5.52
CA ILE A 156 -2.24 -1.07 4.35
C ILE A 156 -3.48 -0.55 3.61
N ILE A 157 -4.47 -1.41 3.36
CA ILE A 157 -5.71 -1.05 2.68
C ILE A 157 -6.49 0.00 3.50
N GLU A 158 -6.63 -0.20 4.81
CA GLU A 158 -7.33 0.73 5.71
C GLU A 158 -6.61 2.08 5.82
N LYS A 159 -5.29 2.10 5.89
CA LYS A 159 -4.49 3.34 5.88
C LYS A 159 -4.60 4.10 4.55
N ALA A 160 -4.82 3.41 3.45
CA ALA A 160 -5.08 4.02 2.13
C ALA A 160 -6.54 4.48 1.96
N GLY A 161 -7.39 4.35 2.99
CA GLY A 161 -8.81 4.75 2.96
C GLY A 161 -9.74 3.73 2.33
N GLY A 162 -9.29 2.47 2.17
CA GLY A 162 -10.11 1.33 1.74
C GLY A 162 -10.65 0.52 2.92
N THR A 163 -11.35 -0.58 2.62
CA THR A 163 -11.92 -1.50 3.62
C THR A 163 -11.75 -2.94 3.14
N VAL A 164 -11.47 -3.87 4.05
CA VAL A 164 -11.44 -5.31 3.76
C VAL A 164 -12.65 -5.98 4.40
N VAL A 165 -13.45 -6.63 3.56
CA VAL A 165 -14.63 -7.41 3.98
C VAL A 165 -14.32 -8.89 3.84
N VAL A 166 -14.37 -9.62 4.94
CA VAL A 166 -14.21 -11.07 4.99
C VAL A 166 -15.57 -11.68 5.28
N LEU A 167 -15.99 -12.62 4.44
CA LEU A 167 -17.32 -13.25 4.58
C LEU A 167 -17.29 -14.50 5.49
N ASP A 168 -16.10 -14.87 5.96
CA ASP A 168 -15.85 -16.01 6.88
C ASP A 168 -16.54 -17.31 6.46
N ASP A 169 -16.42 -17.67 5.19
CA ASP A 169 -16.95 -18.91 4.66
C ASP A 169 -15.98 -20.08 4.93
N GLU A 170 -16.31 -20.90 5.89
CA GLU A 170 -15.52 -22.09 6.26
C GLU A 170 -15.34 -23.07 5.07
N GLN A 171 -16.29 -23.13 4.11
CA GLN A 171 -16.15 -23.96 2.91
C GLN A 171 -15.09 -23.44 1.94
N ASN A 172 -14.83 -22.15 1.98
CA ASN A 172 -13.80 -21.48 1.18
C ASN A 172 -12.49 -21.25 1.94
N LYS A 173 -12.37 -21.78 3.16
CA LYS A 173 -11.11 -21.85 3.89
C LYS A 173 -10.11 -22.73 3.14
N SER A 174 -8.84 -22.39 3.20
CA SER A 174 -7.78 -23.24 2.65
C SER A 174 -7.76 -24.59 3.38
N SER A 175 -7.59 -25.67 2.62
CA SER A 175 -7.43 -26.98 3.23
C SER A 175 -6.13 -27.09 4.02
N GLU A 176 -6.08 -28.00 5.00
CA GLU A 176 -4.85 -28.32 5.74
C GLU A 176 -3.74 -28.79 4.80
N GLN A 177 -4.10 -29.43 3.70
CA GLN A 177 -3.17 -29.83 2.65
C GLN A 177 -2.50 -28.63 1.99
N GLU A 178 -3.25 -27.56 1.64
CA GLU A 178 -2.66 -26.33 1.11
C GLU A 178 -1.69 -25.68 2.11
N LEU A 179 -2.02 -25.71 3.39
CA LEU A 179 -1.14 -25.21 4.45
C LEU A 179 0.16 -26.02 4.53
N ALA A 180 0.06 -27.35 4.47
CA ALA A 180 1.23 -28.23 4.47
C ALA A 180 2.11 -27.99 3.25
N GLU A 181 1.53 -27.85 2.06
CA GLU A 181 2.26 -27.55 0.82
C GLU A 181 2.98 -26.18 0.90
N ASP A 182 2.34 -25.16 1.48
CA ASP A 182 2.94 -23.85 1.69
C ASP A 182 4.14 -23.93 2.67
N LEU A 183 4.01 -24.66 3.77
CA LEU A 183 5.09 -24.88 4.73
C LEU A 183 6.27 -25.65 4.11
N LEU A 184 5.97 -26.71 3.37
CA LEU A 184 7.00 -27.47 2.62
C LEU A 184 7.74 -26.59 1.62
N SER A 185 7.05 -25.69 0.95
CA SER A 185 7.66 -24.73 0.02
C SER A 185 8.64 -23.79 0.72
N ILE A 186 8.31 -23.30 1.92
CA ILE A 186 9.23 -22.48 2.74
C ILE A 186 10.47 -23.26 3.12
N VAL A 187 10.29 -24.49 3.63
CA VAL A 187 11.39 -25.38 4.04
C VAL A 187 12.28 -25.69 2.85
N HIS A 188 11.69 -25.97 1.68
CA HIS A 188 12.44 -26.25 0.47
C HIS A 188 13.31 -25.06 0.03
N ILE A 189 12.72 -23.86 -0.03
CA ILE A 189 13.45 -22.62 -0.39
C ILE A 189 14.61 -22.38 0.59
N TYR A 190 14.37 -22.56 1.89
CA TYR A 190 15.41 -22.42 2.91
C TYR A 190 16.53 -23.43 2.74
N SER A 191 16.18 -24.72 2.55
CA SER A 191 17.13 -25.81 2.35
C SER A 191 17.99 -25.59 1.10
N CYS A 192 17.40 -25.21 -0.03
CA CYS A 192 18.11 -24.90 -1.26
C CYS A 192 19.13 -23.75 -1.06
N ARG A 193 18.74 -22.70 -0.33
CA ARG A 193 19.66 -21.59 -0.01
C ARG A 193 20.83 -22.03 0.86
N GLN A 194 20.61 -22.91 1.82
CA GLN A 194 21.67 -23.45 2.68
C GLN A 194 22.62 -24.38 1.90
N MET A 195 22.07 -25.25 1.06
CA MET A 195 22.89 -26.14 0.19
C MET A 195 23.69 -25.31 -0.82
N GLY A 196 23.13 -24.28 -1.42
CA GLY A 196 23.85 -23.40 -2.32
C GLY A 196 25.01 -22.67 -1.63
N LYS A 197 24.84 -22.20 -0.40
CA LYS A 197 25.90 -21.58 0.40
C LYS A 197 27.04 -22.59 0.74
N ARG A 198 26.69 -23.84 1.06
CA ARG A 198 27.70 -24.91 1.33
C ARG A 198 28.49 -25.25 0.08
N SER A 199 27.83 -25.39 -1.06
CA SER A 199 28.49 -25.67 -2.34
C SER A 199 29.42 -24.52 -2.76
N TYR A 200 29.02 -23.27 -2.55
CA TYR A 200 29.89 -22.12 -2.86
C TYR A 200 31.13 -22.06 -1.95
N LYS A 201 30.97 -22.29 -0.64
CA LYS A 201 32.10 -22.36 0.30
C LYS A 201 33.06 -23.48 -0.05
N ALA A 202 32.54 -24.67 -0.37
CA ALA A 202 33.38 -25.81 -0.77
C ALA A 202 34.15 -25.56 -2.07
N LYS A 203 33.59 -24.83 -3.02
CA LYS A 203 34.31 -24.42 -4.24
C LYS A 203 35.38 -23.37 -3.94
N GLN A 204 35.15 -22.42 -3.06
CA GLN A 204 36.15 -21.43 -2.65
C GLN A 204 37.33 -22.09 -1.92
N SER A 205 37.09 -23.03 -0.99
CA SER A 205 38.15 -23.77 -0.29
C SER A 205 39.06 -24.52 -1.27
N LYS A 206 38.47 -25.22 -2.24
CA LYS A 206 39.23 -25.93 -3.27
C LYS A 206 40.10 -25.01 -4.15
N ILE A 207 39.62 -23.79 -4.46
CA ILE A 207 40.38 -22.82 -5.25
C ILE A 207 41.55 -22.25 -4.45
N ILE A 208 41.40 -22.11 -3.13
CA ILE A 208 42.47 -21.66 -2.25
C ILE A 208 43.54 -22.77 -2.13
N GLU A 209 43.15 -24.01 -1.84
CA GLU A 209 44.07 -25.18 -1.77
C GLU A 209 44.88 -25.35 -3.04
N THR A 210 44.26 -25.24 -4.23
CA THR A 210 44.99 -25.36 -5.51
C THR A 210 45.93 -24.19 -5.79
N LYS A 211 45.69 -22.99 -5.22
CA LYS A 211 46.62 -21.86 -5.34
C LYS A 211 47.82 -21.98 -4.41
N ASP A 212 47.61 -22.53 -3.22
CA ASP A 212 48.69 -22.74 -2.26
C ASP A 212 49.66 -23.86 -2.76
N GLU A 213 49.14 -24.95 -3.33
CA GLU A 213 49.95 -26.03 -3.97
C GLU A 213 50.76 -25.52 -5.18
N THR A 214 50.22 -24.57 -5.97
CA THR A 214 50.96 -24.01 -7.13
C THR A 214 52.03 -22.99 -6.70
N ASN A 215 51.88 -22.34 -5.56
CA ASN A 215 52.91 -21.45 -5.03
C ASN A 215 54.07 -22.21 -4.36
N GLU A 216 53.81 -23.30 -3.65
CA GLU A 216 54.85 -24.13 -3.05
C GLU A 216 55.71 -24.86 -4.13
N ALA A 217 55.11 -25.26 -5.26
CA ALA A 217 55.83 -25.86 -6.36
C ALA A 217 56.77 -24.90 -7.11
N SER A 218 56.53 -23.59 -7.03
CA SER A 218 57.36 -22.58 -7.68
C SER A 218 58.54 -22.07 -6.81
N GLU A 219 58.57 -22.37 -5.52
CA GLU A 219 59.67 -22.00 -4.61
C GLU A 219 60.76 -23.09 -4.47
N THR A 220 60.52 -24.29 -4.99
CA THR A 220 61.49 -25.41 -4.90
C THR A 220 62.42 -25.57 -6.12
N ASP A 221 62.30 -24.72 -7.15
CA ASP A 221 63.10 -24.77 -8.39
C ASP A 221 64.05 -23.56 -8.54
N ASN A 222 64.59 -23.04 -7.44
CA ASN A 222 65.66 -22.02 -7.45
C ASN A 222 66.86 -22.44 -6.64
#